data_20ac63097e3e1a127db5b5dcb4da7533
#
_entry.id   20ac63097e3e1a127db5b5dcb4da7533
#
_cell.length_a   1.000
_cell.length_b   1.000
_cell.length_c   1.000
_cell.angle_alpha   90.00
_cell.angle_beta   90.00
_cell.angle_gamma   90.00
#
_symmetry.space_group_name_H-M   'P 1'
#
loop_
_entity.id
_entity.type
_entity.pdbx_description
1 polymer ?
#
loop_
_entity_poly.entity_id
_entity_poly.type
_entity_poly.pdbx_seq_one_letter_code
_entity_poly.pdbx_strand_id
1 'polypeptide(L)'
;MLQYLRNRVVLILVASLFAVGACSADETPAKSAPREWVAGQDYFLIEPAQPVKTGNKIEVLEVFSYACPHCAHFQPNADELKSKLPANAQFGLLPAVFQPMWEPFARGFYAAKSLGLIDKTHQALFDALHRDHQPLHTIEDLANLFYANYGANPGSFLSTATSFVVEGELQRGNDLVKAYHIDGTPSLVINGKYRVTAIPDRGIGFPEMVQITLDLVKQESTAKKAKK
;
A
#
# COMPACT_ATOMS: atom_id res chain seq x y z
N MET A 1 82.75 21.76 -35.21
CA MET A 1 83.37 23.02 -34.81
C MET A 1 82.64 23.53 -33.56
N LEU A 2 83.39 23.46 -32.54
CA LEU A 2 83.53 24.37 -31.39
C LEU A 2 82.23 24.53 -30.54
N GLN A 3 82.34 23.96 -29.43
CA GLN A 3 82.85 24.42 -28.14
C GLN A 3 81.84 25.19 -27.32
N TYR A 4 81.54 24.53 -26.20
CA TYR A 4 81.79 25.00 -24.85
C TYR A 4 81.07 26.30 -24.41
N LEU A 5 80.17 26.15 -23.46
CA LEU A 5 80.45 26.74 -22.14
C LEU A 5 79.33 26.31 -21.14
N ARG A 6 79.77 25.47 -20.32
CA ARG A 6 79.47 25.27 -18.89
C ARG A 6 79.09 26.55 -18.20
N ASN A 7 77.91 26.53 -17.61
CA ASN A 7 77.72 27.23 -16.32
C ASN A 7 76.75 26.52 -15.43
N ARG A 8 77.30 26.21 -14.31
CA ARG A 8 76.58 25.61 -13.18
C ARG A 8 75.62 26.63 -12.60
N VAL A 9 74.40 26.28 -12.47
CA VAL A 9 73.46 26.96 -11.55
C VAL A 9 72.91 25.92 -10.63
N VAL A 10 73.09 26.17 -9.39
CA VAL A 10 72.84 25.45 -8.18
C VAL A 10 71.37 25.05 -8.13
N LEU A 11 71.07 23.73 -7.94
CA LEU A 11 69.79 23.19 -7.57
C LEU A 11 69.45 23.63 -6.12
N ILE A 12 68.46 24.45 -5.97
CA ILE A 12 67.73 24.58 -4.70
C ILE A 12 66.49 23.70 -4.81
N LEU A 13 66.57 22.53 -4.22
CA LEU A 13 65.43 21.64 -3.99
C LEU A 13 64.55 22.24 -2.86
N VAL A 14 63.47 22.88 -3.22
CA VAL A 14 62.37 23.17 -2.26
C VAL A 14 61.42 22.00 -2.38
N ALA A 15 61.55 21.07 -1.44
CA ALA A 15 60.59 20.00 -1.25
C ALA A 15 59.32 20.60 -0.61
N SER A 16 58.34 20.95 -1.42
CA SER A 16 57.00 21.28 -0.93
C SER A 16 56.25 19.99 -0.70
N LEU A 17 56.19 19.53 0.55
CA LEU A 17 55.26 18.49 1.01
C LEU A 17 53.85 19.04 0.87
N PHE A 18 53.14 18.71 -0.19
CA PHE A 18 51.69 18.77 -0.24
C PHE A 18 51.14 17.58 0.55
N ALA A 19 50.82 17.79 1.81
CA ALA A 19 49.98 16.91 2.56
C ALA A 19 48.55 17.03 1.98
N VAL A 20 48.21 16.13 1.05
CA VAL A 20 46.81 15.94 0.62
C VAL A 20 46.10 15.25 1.77
N GLY A 21 45.50 16.03 2.66
CA GLY A 21 44.54 15.54 3.62
C GLY A 21 43.34 14.98 2.87
N ALA A 22 43.25 13.66 2.73
CA ALA A 22 42.07 12.96 2.32
C ALA A 22 41.04 13.12 3.47
N CYS A 23 40.24 14.18 3.40
CA CYS A 23 38.96 14.22 4.13
C CYS A 23 38.05 13.19 3.45
N SER A 24 38.06 11.95 3.92
CA SER A 24 36.98 11.03 3.70
C SER A 24 35.78 11.62 4.46
N ALA A 25 34.97 12.40 3.77
CA ALA A 25 33.66 12.70 4.23
C ALA A 25 32.86 11.38 4.18
N ASP A 26 32.75 10.74 5.33
CA ASP A 26 31.80 9.69 5.58
C ASP A 26 30.40 10.37 5.50
N GLU A 27 29.87 10.49 4.30
CA GLU A 27 28.49 10.92 4.09
C GLU A 27 27.59 9.80 4.56
N THR A 28 27.43 9.70 5.88
CA THR A 28 26.26 9.06 6.45
C THR A 28 25.05 9.78 5.84
N PRO A 29 24.16 9.10 5.07
CA PRO A 29 23.00 9.78 4.49
C PRO A 29 22.24 10.44 5.64
N ALA A 30 22.20 11.76 5.62
CA ALA A 30 21.46 12.55 6.59
C ALA A 30 20.03 12.03 6.58
N LYS A 31 19.61 11.39 7.69
CA LYS A 31 18.24 10.97 7.90
C LYS A 31 17.39 12.23 7.74
N SER A 32 16.75 12.38 6.59
CA SER A 32 15.89 13.51 6.30
C SER A 32 14.92 13.68 7.46
N ALA A 33 14.72 14.91 7.92
CA ALA A 33 13.74 15.21 8.95
C ALA A 33 12.39 14.58 8.52
N PRO A 34 11.62 14.01 9.47
CA PRO A 34 10.33 13.43 9.14
C PRO A 34 9.49 14.46 8.38
N ARG A 35 8.99 14.11 7.21
CA ARG A 35 8.10 14.96 6.44
C ARG A 35 6.81 15.16 7.26
N GLU A 36 6.40 16.39 7.43
CA GLU A 36 5.11 16.70 8.03
C GLU A 36 4.02 16.61 6.95
N TRP A 37 3.02 15.76 7.19
CA TRP A 37 1.92 15.53 6.25
C TRP A 37 0.79 16.53 6.49
N VAL A 38 0.26 17.09 5.41
CA VAL A 38 -0.74 18.17 5.45
C VAL A 38 -2.13 17.63 5.07
N ALA A 39 -3.09 17.76 6.00
CA ALA A 39 -4.50 17.42 5.74
C ALA A 39 -5.06 18.27 4.58
N GLY A 40 -5.84 17.64 3.69
CA GLY A 40 -6.38 18.26 2.49
C GLY A 40 -5.38 18.36 1.33
N GLN A 41 -4.14 17.93 1.52
CA GLN A 41 -3.10 17.94 0.50
C GLN A 41 -2.40 16.58 0.34
N ASP A 42 -1.96 15.97 1.43
CA ASP A 42 -1.23 14.70 1.42
C ASP A 42 -2.14 13.53 1.86
N TYR A 43 -3.18 13.81 2.61
CA TYR A 43 -4.27 12.93 2.98
C TYR A 43 -5.55 13.75 3.20
N PHE A 44 -6.72 13.10 3.23
CA PHE A 44 -8.01 13.79 3.31
C PHE A 44 -8.80 13.34 4.54
N LEU A 45 -9.57 14.27 5.12
CA LEU A 45 -10.51 13.95 6.18
C LEU A 45 -11.78 13.34 5.59
N ILE A 46 -12.35 12.37 6.28
CA ILE A 46 -13.67 11.81 6.00
C ILE A 46 -14.64 12.46 6.97
N GLU A 47 -15.53 13.27 6.44
CA GLU A 47 -16.51 14.02 7.22
C GLU A 47 -17.94 13.76 6.71
N PRO A 48 -18.83 13.29 7.59
CA PRO A 48 -18.60 12.89 8.99
C PRO A 48 -17.77 11.61 9.09
N ALA A 49 -16.97 11.48 10.18
CA ALA A 49 -16.23 10.26 10.44
C ALA A 49 -17.17 9.05 10.53
N GLN A 50 -16.79 7.94 9.87
CA GLN A 50 -17.60 6.74 9.81
C GLN A 50 -17.30 5.80 10.97
N PRO A 51 -18.30 5.08 11.49
CA PRO A 51 -18.10 4.11 12.55
C PRO A 51 -17.26 2.92 12.06
N VAL A 52 -16.37 2.43 12.93
CA VAL A 52 -15.54 1.25 12.67
C VAL A 52 -16.03 0.04 13.48
N LYS A 53 -15.79 -1.18 12.97
CA LYS A 53 -16.23 -2.43 13.59
C LYS A 53 -15.12 -3.14 14.39
N THR A 54 -13.94 -2.55 14.51
CA THR A 54 -12.74 -3.14 15.14
C THR A 54 -12.71 -2.95 16.67
N GLY A 55 -13.77 -2.44 17.27
CA GLY A 55 -13.88 -2.20 18.71
C GLY A 55 -12.82 -1.20 19.19
N ASN A 56 -11.93 -1.64 20.07
CA ASN A 56 -10.85 -0.77 20.60
C ASN A 56 -9.63 -0.66 19.69
N LYS A 57 -9.56 -1.41 18.60
CA LYS A 57 -8.43 -1.32 17.66
C LYS A 57 -8.66 -0.18 16.66
N ILE A 58 -7.57 0.35 16.14
CA ILE A 58 -7.58 1.31 15.05
C ILE A 58 -7.74 0.53 13.76
N GLU A 59 -8.80 0.79 13.02
CA GLU A 59 -9.04 0.15 11.74
C GLU A 59 -8.14 0.77 10.66
N VAL A 60 -7.51 -0.08 9.86
CA VAL A 60 -6.81 0.31 8.63
C VAL A 60 -7.37 -0.55 7.49
N LEU A 61 -8.11 0.06 6.57
CA LEU A 61 -8.70 -0.63 5.44
C LEU A 61 -7.92 -0.31 4.16
N GLU A 62 -7.57 -1.35 3.40
CA GLU A 62 -7.24 -1.19 1.99
C GLU A 62 -8.53 -1.27 1.18
N VAL A 63 -8.85 -0.20 0.46
CA VAL A 63 -9.91 -0.18 -0.53
C VAL A 63 -9.30 -0.54 -1.88
N PHE A 64 -9.74 -1.64 -2.46
CA PHE A 64 -9.08 -2.27 -3.60
C PHE A 64 -10.06 -2.89 -4.60
N SER A 65 -9.56 -3.33 -5.74
CA SER A 65 -10.24 -4.29 -6.61
C SER A 65 -9.21 -5.28 -7.16
N TYR A 66 -9.57 -6.55 -7.27
CA TYR A 66 -8.73 -7.53 -7.97
C TYR A 66 -8.54 -7.17 -9.45
N ALA A 67 -9.50 -6.49 -10.08
CA ALA A 67 -9.39 -6.05 -11.46
C ALA A 67 -8.50 -4.81 -11.65
N CYS A 68 -7.99 -4.21 -10.57
CA CYS A 68 -7.17 -3.00 -10.63
C CYS A 68 -5.67 -3.35 -10.67
N PRO A 69 -4.94 -3.03 -11.76
CA PRO A 69 -3.49 -3.30 -11.84
C PRO A 69 -2.68 -2.55 -10.78
N HIS A 70 -3.10 -1.33 -10.42
CA HIS A 70 -2.44 -0.56 -9.37
C HIS A 70 -2.57 -1.21 -7.99
N CYS A 71 -3.68 -1.90 -7.73
CA CYS A 71 -3.84 -2.68 -6.50
C CYS A 71 -2.91 -3.89 -6.47
N ALA A 72 -2.73 -4.59 -7.60
CA ALA A 72 -1.76 -5.67 -7.71
C ALA A 72 -0.33 -5.18 -7.42
N HIS A 73 0.05 -4.03 -7.97
CA HIS A 73 1.36 -3.40 -7.72
C HIS A 73 1.51 -2.88 -6.28
N PHE A 74 0.41 -2.57 -5.60
CA PHE A 74 0.44 -2.11 -4.22
C PHE A 74 0.65 -3.24 -3.20
N GLN A 75 0.41 -4.50 -3.53
CA GLN A 75 0.44 -5.59 -2.56
C GLN A 75 1.74 -5.70 -1.73
N PRO A 76 2.96 -5.52 -2.28
CA PRO A 76 4.17 -5.48 -1.46
C PRO A 76 4.13 -4.37 -0.39
N ASN A 77 3.55 -3.22 -0.70
CA ASN A 77 3.38 -2.10 0.23
C ASN A 77 2.30 -2.37 1.28
N ALA A 78 1.22 -3.09 0.89
CA ALA A 78 0.20 -3.55 1.82
C ALA A 78 0.78 -4.55 2.83
N ASP A 79 1.64 -5.47 2.41
CA ASP A 79 2.31 -6.42 3.29
C ASP A 79 3.32 -5.73 4.22
N GLU A 80 4.07 -4.76 3.72
CA GLU A 80 4.93 -3.89 4.53
C GLU A 80 4.10 -3.17 5.60
N LEU A 81 2.99 -2.53 5.21
CA LEU A 81 2.08 -1.85 6.13
C LEU A 81 1.57 -2.81 7.21
N LYS A 82 1.05 -3.98 6.83
CA LYS A 82 0.57 -5.01 7.78
C LYS A 82 1.64 -5.38 8.80
N SER A 83 2.89 -5.58 8.35
CA SER A 83 4.01 -5.97 9.22
C SER A 83 4.40 -4.88 10.23
N LYS A 84 4.17 -3.62 9.91
CA LYS A 84 4.53 -2.45 10.73
C LYS A 84 3.39 -1.94 11.62
N LEU A 85 2.17 -2.46 11.47
CA LEU A 85 1.04 -2.03 12.29
C LEU A 85 1.25 -2.43 13.76
N PRO A 86 0.97 -1.52 14.72
CA PRO A 86 1.03 -1.86 16.13
C PRO A 86 -0.11 -2.79 16.54
N ALA A 87 0.05 -3.51 17.65
CA ALA A 87 -0.92 -4.50 18.15
C ALA A 87 -2.34 -3.93 18.39
N ASN A 88 -2.46 -2.61 18.60
CA ASN A 88 -3.73 -1.91 18.77
C ASN A 88 -4.34 -1.42 17.44
N ALA A 89 -3.76 -1.79 16.29
CA ALA A 89 -4.35 -1.58 14.98
C ALA A 89 -4.77 -2.92 14.34
N GLN A 90 -5.64 -2.85 13.36
CA GLN A 90 -6.13 -4.01 12.62
C GLN A 90 -6.28 -3.66 11.15
N PHE A 91 -5.60 -4.44 10.30
CA PHE A 91 -5.73 -4.33 8.86
C PHE A 91 -6.98 -5.08 8.36
N GLY A 92 -7.65 -4.52 7.38
CA GLY A 92 -8.80 -5.11 6.71
C GLY A 92 -8.82 -4.76 5.22
N LEU A 93 -9.68 -5.46 4.49
CA LEU A 93 -9.84 -5.35 3.05
C LEU A 93 -11.28 -4.93 2.72
N LEU A 94 -11.45 -3.98 1.82
CA LEU A 94 -12.75 -3.50 1.34
C LEU A 94 -12.74 -3.47 -0.20
N PRO A 95 -13.38 -4.44 -0.87
CA PRO A 95 -13.45 -4.42 -2.32
C PRO A 95 -14.36 -3.29 -2.80
N ALA A 96 -13.91 -2.54 -3.81
CA ALA A 96 -14.66 -1.48 -4.49
C ALA A 96 -15.17 -1.97 -5.84
N VAL A 97 -16.36 -1.49 -6.23
CA VAL A 97 -16.95 -1.74 -7.55
C VAL A 97 -17.22 -0.41 -8.23
N PHE A 98 -16.25 0.04 -9.06
CA PHE A 98 -16.40 1.27 -9.85
C PHE A 98 -16.96 1.01 -11.25
N GLN A 99 -16.87 -0.23 -11.72
CA GLN A 99 -17.36 -0.65 -13.03
C GLN A 99 -18.07 -2.00 -12.89
N PRO A 100 -19.12 -2.28 -13.69
CA PRO A 100 -19.86 -3.53 -13.59
C PRO A 100 -18.98 -4.78 -13.68
N MET A 101 -17.92 -4.75 -14.49
CA MET A 101 -16.98 -5.87 -14.63
C MET A 101 -16.16 -6.15 -13.37
N TRP A 102 -16.17 -5.27 -12.36
CA TRP A 102 -15.49 -5.48 -11.08
C TRP A 102 -16.34 -6.24 -10.07
N GLU A 103 -17.65 -6.29 -10.27
CA GLU A 103 -18.59 -6.92 -9.33
C GLU A 103 -18.31 -8.42 -9.10
N PRO A 104 -18.04 -9.26 -10.12
CA PRO A 104 -17.72 -10.67 -9.91
C PRO A 104 -16.55 -10.87 -8.92
N PHE A 105 -15.54 -10.02 -8.99
CA PHE A 105 -14.37 -10.08 -8.10
C PHE A 105 -14.71 -9.67 -6.66
N ALA A 106 -15.55 -8.66 -6.47
CA ALA A 106 -16.03 -8.26 -5.15
C ALA A 106 -16.91 -9.36 -4.52
N ARG A 107 -17.81 -9.98 -5.29
CA ARG A 107 -18.59 -11.15 -4.87
C ARG A 107 -17.70 -12.32 -4.51
N GLY A 108 -16.70 -12.60 -5.36
CA GLY A 108 -15.69 -13.65 -5.12
C GLY A 108 -14.91 -13.41 -3.83
N PHE A 109 -14.53 -12.16 -3.53
CA PHE A 109 -13.89 -11.80 -2.27
C PHE A 109 -14.78 -12.12 -1.06
N TYR A 110 -16.05 -11.71 -1.07
CA TYR A 110 -16.94 -11.96 0.07
C TYR A 110 -17.29 -13.45 0.22
N ALA A 111 -17.42 -14.19 -0.89
CA ALA A 111 -17.60 -15.64 -0.85
C ALA A 111 -16.35 -16.33 -0.26
N ALA A 112 -15.16 -15.97 -0.74
CA ALA A 112 -13.90 -16.50 -0.25
C ALA A 112 -13.69 -16.17 1.25
N LYS A 113 -14.07 -14.97 1.67
CA LYS A 113 -14.04 -14.56 3.09
C LYS A 113 -14.97 -15.42 3.93
N SER A 114 -16.20 -15.67 3.49
CA SER A 114 -17.17 -16.52 4.19
C SER A 114 -16.71 -17.97 4.29
N LEU A 115 -15.93 -18.44 3.32
CA LEU A 115 -15.38 -19.79 3.25
C LEU A 115 -13.97 -19.92 3.89
N GLY A 116 -13.42 -18.83 4.46
CA GLY A 116 -12.10 -18.83 5.09
C GLY A 116 -10.94 -19.03 4.12
N LEU A 117 -11.08 -18.60 2.86
CA LEU A 117 -10.10 -18.80 1.81
C LEU A 117 -9.18 -17.61 1.56
N ILE A 118 -9.47 -16.43 2.12
CA ILE A 118 -8.79 -15.17 1.80
C ILE A 118 -7.28 -15.26 1.97
N ASP A 119 -6.80 -15.81 3.08
CA ASP A 119 -5.35 -15.88 3.38
C ASP A 119 -4.57 -16.68 2.31
N LYS A 120 -5.23 -17.62 1.63
CA LYS A 120 -4.63 -18.45 0.59
C LYS A 120 -4.81 -17.88 -0.81
N THR A 121 -5.82 -17.06 -1.02
CA THR A 121 -6.28 -16.72 -2.37
C THR A 121 -6.12 -15.24 -2.70
N HIS A 122 -5.93 -14.35 -1.73
CA HIS A 122 -5.89 -12.92 -2.00
C HIS A 122 -4.74 -12.55 -2.96
N GLN A 123 -3.50 -12.84 -2.59
CA GLN A 123 -2.35 -12.59 -3.48
C GLN A 123 -2.42 -13.44 -4.74
N ALA A 124 -2.82 -14.73 -4.62
CA ALA A 124 -2.90 -15.63 -5.74
C ALA A 124 -3.88 -15.17 -6.83
N LEU A 125 -4.99 -14.50 -6.46
CA LEU A 125 -5.92 -13.98 -7.46
C LEU A 125 -5.37 -12.75 -8.18
N PHE A 126 -4.65 -11.86 -7.49
CA PHE A 126 -3.90 -10.80 -8.15
C PHE A 126 -2.88 -11.36 -9.14
N ASP A 127 -2.12 -12.38 -8.74
CA ASP A 127 -1.13 -13.03 -9.59
C ASP A 127 -1.79 -13.68 -10.82
N ALA A 128 -2.89 -14.41 -10.62
CA ALA A 128 -3.64 -15.05 -11.71
C ALA A 128 -4.12 -14.02 -12.76
N LEU A 129 -4.59 -12.86 -12.32
CA LEU A 129 -5.13 -11.84 -13.22
C LEU A 129 -4.03 -11.01 -13.89
N HIS A 130 -3.03 -10.55 -13.13
CA HIS A 130 -2.10 -9.51 -13.59
C HIS A 130 -0.74 -10.04 -14.01
N ARG A 131 -0.28 -11.18 -13.48
CA ARG A 131 0.97 -11.82 -13.87
C ARG A 131 0.71 -12.92 -14.89
N ASP A 132 -0.24 -13.81 -14.60
CA ASP A 132 -0.50 -15.02 -15.38
C ASP A 132 -1.56 -14.82 -16.47
N HIS A 133 -2.24 -13.66 -16.47
CA HIS A 133 -3.26 -13.22 -17.43
C HIS A 133 -4.37 -14.26 -17.65
N GLN A 134 -4.80 -14.95 -16.58
CA GLN A 134 -5.86 -15.93 -16.67
C GLN A 134 -7.19 -15.24 -17.08
N PRO A 135 -7.98 -15.87 -17.98
CA PRO A 135 -9.23 -15.29 -18.47
C PRO A 135 -10.37 -15.45 -17.45
N LEU A 136 -10.26 -14.81 -16.30
CA LEU A 136 -11.23 -14.84 -15.22
C LEU A 136 -12.10 -13.57 -15.32
N HIS A 137 -13.33 -13.69 -15.76
CA HIS A 137 -14.22 -12.55 -16.01
C HIS A 137 -15.55 -12.62 -15.25
N THR A 138 -16.00 -13.84 -14.95
CA THR A 138 -17.29 -14.12 -14.32
C THR A 138 -17.12 -14.76 -12.95
N ILE A 139 -18.18 -14.80 -12.16
CA ILE A 139 -18.16 -15.52 -10.87
C ILE A 139 -18.02 -17.03 -11.09
N GLU A 140 -18.52 -17.56 -12.23
CA GLU A 140 -18.38 -18.93 -12.65
C GLU A 140 -16.92 -19.26 -12.98
N ASP A 141 -16.20 -18.36 -13.70
CA ASP A 141 -14.76 -18.53 -13.95
C ASP A 141 -14.00 -18.58 -12.62
N LEU A 142 -14.29 -17.65 -11.71
CA LEU A 142 -13.66 -17.62 -10.39
C LEU A 142 -13.92 -18.93 -9.63
N ALA A 143 -15.16 -19.43 -9.62
CA ALA A 143 -15.50 -20.67 -8.94
C ALA A 143 -14.81 -21.89 -9.53
N ASN A 144 -14.88 -22.06 -10.87
CA ASN A 144 -14.46 -23.28 -11.55
C ASN A 144 -12.98 -23.31 -11.88
N LEU A 145 -12.39 -22.17 -12.27
CA LEU A 145 -11.02 -22.10 -12.78
C LEU A 145 -10.01 -21.63 -11.74
N PHE A 146 -10.47 -20.88 -10.72
CA PHE A 146 -9.58 -20.34 -9.70
C PHE A 146 -9.82 -20.98 -8.32
N TYR A 147 -10.95 -20.70 -7.65
CA TYR A 147 -11.14 -21.11 -6.26
C TYR A 147 -11.21 -22.65 -6.06
N ALA A 148 -11.59 -23.40 -7.08
CA ALA A 148 -11.51 -24.87 -7.06
C ALA A 148 -10.10 -25.38 -6.75
N ASN A 149 -9.07 -24.72 -7.27
CA ASN A 149 -7.66 -25.07 -7.03
C ASN A 149 -7.21 -24.81 -5.56
N TYR A 150 -8.00 -24.07 -4.80
CA TYR A 150 -7.75 -23.76 -3.39
C TYR A 150 -8.68 -24.52 -2.44
N GLY A 151 -9.35 -25.56 -2.95
CA GLY A 151 -10.18 -26.48 -2.18
C GLY A 151 -11.65 -26.04 -2.02
N ALA A 152 -12.09 -25.02 -2.74
CA ALA A 152 -13.51 -24.69 -2.80
C ALA A 152 -14.27 -25.68 -3.69
N ASN A 153 -15.44 -26.16 -3.24
CA ASN A 153 -16.38 -26.81 -4.15
C ASN A 153 -17.03 -25.71 -5.01
N PRO A 154 -16.97 -25.77 -6.36
CA PRO A 154 -17.49 -24.73 -7.23
C PRO A 154 -18.98 -24.42 -7.02
N GLY A 155 -19.82 -25.44 -6.85
CA GLY A 155 -21.25 -25.24 -6.59
C GLY A 155 -21.52 -24.55 -5.27
N SER A 156 -20.82 -24.92 -4.19
CA SER A 156 -20.91 -24.27 -2.89
C SER A 156 -20.37 -22.83 -2.94
N PHE A 157 -19.29 -22.59 -3.69
CA PHE A 157 -18.74 -21.25 -3.88
C PHE A 157 -19.75 -20.34 -4.61
N LEU A 158 -20.30 -20.80 -5.72
CA LEU A 158 -21.33 -20.06 -6.48
C LEU A 158 -22.56 -19.75 -5.62
N SER A 159 -23.06 -20.76 -4.90
CA SER A 159 -24.20 -20.59 -3.98
C SER A 159 -23.90 -19.57 -2.90
N THR A 160 -22.65 -19.54 -2.37
CA THR A 160 -22.23 -18.52 -1.39
C THR A 160 -22.14 -17.14 -2.04
N ALA A 161 -21.49 -17.02 -3.20
CA ALA A 161 -21.27 -15.76 -3.90
C ALA A 161 -22.57 -15.07 -4.35
N THR A 162 -23.62 -15.84 -4.63
CA THR A 162 -24.95 -15.35 -5.02
C THR A 162 -25.95 -15.30 -3.85
N SER A 163 -25.48 -15.58 -2.62
CA SER A 163 -26.33 -15.60 -1.44
C SER A 163 -26.74 -14.18 -1.01
N PHE A 164 -27.87 -14.08 -0.31
CA PHE A 164 -28.34 -12.84 0.31
C PHE A 164 -27.30 -12.23 1.29
N VAL A 165 -26.49 -13.06 1.93
CA VAL A 165 -25.42 -12.61 2.84
C VAL A 165 -24.35 -11.86 2.07
N VAL A 166 -23.86 -12.41 0.96
CA VAL A 166 -22.85 -11.76 0.10
C VAL A 166 -23.42 -10.51 -0.56
N GLU A 167 -24.69 -10.53 -1.00
CA GLU A 167 -25.36 -9.35 -1.52
C GLU A 167 -25.38 -8.21 -0.48
N GLY A 168 -25.73 -8.52 0.77
CA GLY A 168 -25.72 -7.55 1.86
C GLY A 168 -24.31 -7.02 2.20
N GLU A 169 -23.26 -7.88 2.11
CA GLU A 169 -21.87 -7.43 2.30
C GLU A 169 -21.42 -6.52 1.15
N LEU A 170 -21.76 -6.86 -0.10
CA LEU A 170 -21.45 -6.07 -1.29
C LEU A 170 -22.11 -4.68 -1.20
N GLN A 171 -23.38 -4.62 -0.86
CA GLN A 171 -24.10 -3.36 -0.70
C GLN A 171 -23.47 -2.49 0.40
N ARG A 172 -23.18 -3.06 1.57
CA ARG A 172 -22.50 -2.34 2.65
C ARG A 172 -21.11 -1.86 2.26
N GLY A 173 -20.37 -2.67 1.50
CA GLY A 173 -19.07 -2.29 0.96
C GLY A 173 -19.16 -1.08 0.05
N ASN A 174 -20.11 -1.09 -0.88
CA ASN A 174 -20.37 0.01 -1.80
C ASN A 174 -20.80 1.29 -1.07
N ASP A 175 -21.60 1.18 -0.02
CA ASP A 175 -22.02 2.32 0.80
C ASP A 175 -20.84 2.91 1.58
N LEU A 176 -19.93 2.07 2.10
CA LEU A 176 -18.68 2.53 2.75
C LEU A 176 -17.74 3.21 1.76
N VAL A 177 -17.55 2.67 0.57
CA VAL A 177 -16.73 3.30 -0.48
C VAL A 177 -17.21 4.72 -0.78
N LYS A 178 -18.54 4.91 -0.89
CA LYS A 178 -19.14 6.24 -1.06
C LYS A 178 -18.95 7.12 0.18
N ALA A 179 -19.22 6.61 1.37
CA ALA A 179 -19.09 7.35 2.63
C ALA A 179 -17.66 7.78 2.93
N TYR A 180 -16.66 7.03 2.47
CA TYR A 180 -15.25 7.37 2.55
C TYR A 180 -14.78 8.31 1.44
N HIS A 181 -15.65 8.69 0.50
CA HIS A 181 -15.33 9.49 -0.68
C HIS A 181 -14.20 8.88 -1.50
N ILE A 182 -14.19 7.54 -1.67
CA ILE A 182 -13.18 6.84 -2.46
C ILE A 182 -13.51 7.00 -3.93
N ASP A 183 -12.56 7.55 -4.68
CA ASP A 183 -12.63 7.84 -6.11
C ASP A 183 -11.61 7.06 -6.94
N GLY A 184 -10.73 6.28 -6.28
CA GLY A 184 -9.72 5.45 -6.92
C GLY A 184 -9.17 4.36 -6.00
N THR A 185 -8.55 3.35 -6.61
CA THR A 185 -7.90 2.25 -5.90
C THR A 185 -6.46 2.06 -6.39
N PRO A 186 -5.52 1.69 -5.50
CA PRO A 186 -5.73 1.47 -4.08
C PRO A 186 -5.92 2.78 -3.29
N SER A 187 -6.70 2.71 -2.22
CA SER A 187 -6.81 3.77 -1.21
C SER A 187 -6.76 3.14 0.17
N LEU A 188 -6.25 3.86 1.16
CA LEU A 188 -6.22 3.43 2.55
C LEU A 188 -7.17 4.30 3.37
N VAL A 189 -7.94 3.67 4.25
CA VAL A 189 -8.83 4.36 5.19
C VAL A 189 -8.41 4.04 6.61
N ILE A 190 -8.19 5.07 7.43
CA ILE A 190 -7.73 4.92 8.80
C ILE A 190 -8.83 5.36 9.76
N ASN A 191 -9.27 4.42 10.58
CA ASN A 191 -10.25 4.60 11.67
C ASN A 191 -11.55 5.30 11.25
N GLY A 192 -11.96 5.14 9.96
CA GLY A 192 -13.13 5.80 9.38
C GLY A 192 -13.03 7.33 9.30
N LYS A 193 -11.83 7.92 9.49
CA LYS A 193 -11.61 9.37 9.61
C LYS A 193 -10.70 9.94 8.53
N TYR A 194 -9.77 9.16 8.02
CA TYR A 194 -8.76 9.63 7.10
C TYR A 194 -8.72 8.75 5.86
N ARG A 195 -8.59 9.37 4.70
CA ARG A 195 -8.35 8.71 3.41
C ARG A 195 -6.97 9.08 2.91
N VAL A 196 -6.19 8.07 2.52
CA VAL A 196 -4.87 8.22 1.90
C VAL A 196 -4.92 7.56 0.53
N THR A 197 -4.48 8.28 -0.49
CA THR A 197 -4.39 7.81 -1.87
C THR A 197 -3.11 8.33 -2.52
N ALA A 198 -2.70 7.77 -3.65
CA ALA A 198 -1.56 8.28 -4.40
C ALA A 198 -1.87 9.67 -4.98
N ILE A 199 -0.91 10.60 -4.85
CA ILE A 199 -1.00 11.97 -5.36
C ILE A 199 0.35 12.30 -6.01
N PRO A 200 0.57 11.88 -7.28
CA PRO A 200 1.88 11.97 -7.93
C PRO A 200 2.45 13.40 -7.96
N ASP A 201 1.61 14.40 -8.19
CA ASP A 201 2.02 15.81 -8.23
C ASP A 201 2.57 16.33 -6.88
N ARG A 202 2.29 15.60 -5.81
CA ARG A 202 2.83 15.87 -4.47
C ARG A 202 3.94 14.90 -4.05
N GLY A 203 4.34 14.00 -4.95
CA GLY A 203 5.29 12.95 -4.64
C GLY A 203 4.76 11.92 -3.63
N ILE A 204 3.44 11.71 -3.59
CA ILE A 204 2.80 10.67 -2.78
C ILE A 204 2.59 9.45 -3.66
N GLY A 205 3.52 8.52 -3.60
CA GLY A 205 3.43 7.19 -4.18
C GLY A 205 3.01 6.15 -3.14
N PHE A 206 3.16 4.88 -3.47
CA PHE A 206 2.77 3.78 -2.59
C PHE A 206 3.59 3.75 -1.28
N PRO A 207 4.92 3.99 -1.28
CA PRO A 207 5.68 4.07 -0.04
C PRO A 207 5.21 5.21 0.89
N GLU A 208 4.91 6.38 0.33
CA GLU A 208 4.42 7.52 1.11
C GLU A 208 3.01 7.26 1.67
N MET A 209 2.13 6.56 0.92
CA MET A 209 0.83 6.12 1.44
C MET A 209 1.00 5.24 2.69
N VAL A 210 1.96 4.31 2.69
CA VAL A 210 2.28 3.47 3.86
C VAL A 210 2.75 4.35 5.02
N GLN A 211 3.68 5.27 4.79
CA GLN A 211 4.21 6.14 5.83
C GLN A 211 3.15 7.06 6.44
N ILE A 212 2.34 7.73 5.60
CA ILE A 212 1.21 8.56 6.05
C ILE A 212 0.25 7.73 6.93
N THR A 213 -0.08 6.52 6.48
CA THR A 213 -0.98 5.63 7.22
C THR A 213 -0.43 5.27 8.60
N LEU A 214 0.87 4.92 8.69
CA LEU A 214 1.52 4.59 9.97
C LEU A 214 1.54 5.78 10.92
N ASP A 215 1.80 6.99 10.41
CA ASP A 215 1.81 8.22 11.20
C ASP A 215 0.39 8.56 11.71
N LEU A 216 -0.64 8.40 10.88
CA LEU A 216 -2.04 8.58 11.27
C LEU A 216 -2.49 7.53 12.32
N VAL A 217 -2.06 6.27 12.19
CA VAL A 217 -2.31 5.23 13.19
C VAL A 217 -1.64 5.58 14.52
N LYS A 218 -0.42 6.12 14.49
CA LYS A 218 0.28 6.60 15.69
C LYS A 218 -0.48 7.77 16.34
N GLN A 219 -0.96 8.73 15.55
CA GLN A 219 -1.77 9.85 16.03
C GLN A 219 -3.05 9.36 16.72
N GLU A 220 -3.82 8.46 16.09
CA GLU A 220 -5.03 7.86 16.68
C GLU A 220 -4.75 7.06 17.96
N SER A 221 -3.60 6.36 18.02
CA SER A 221 -3.17 5.63 19.22
C SER A 221 -2.95 6.57 20.40
N THR A 222 -2.32 7.74 20.17
CA THR A 222 -2.07 8.74 21.19
C THR A 222 -3.37 9.40 21.65
N ALA A 223 -4.25 9.75 20.72
CA ALA A 223 -5.55 10.35 21.04
C ALA A 223 -6.45 9.42 21.88
N LYS A 224 -6.42 8.10 21.62
CA LYS A 224 -7.15 7.11 22.43
C LYS A 224 -6.59 6.95 23.84
N LYS A 225 -5.28 7.10 24.03
CA LYS A 225 -4.64 7.05 25.38
C LYS A 225 -5.00 8.28 26.21
N ALA A 226 -5.10 9.45 25.60
CA ALA A 226 -5.43 10.69 26.29
C ALA A 226 -6.91 10.77 26.75
N LYS A 227 -7.79 9.93 26.22
CA LYS A 227 -9.22 9.87 26.58
C LYS A 227 -9.56 8.80 27.64
N LYS A 228 -8.57 8.04 28.09
CA LYS A 228 -8.68 7.07 29.20
C LYS A 228 -8.11 7.63 30.48
#